data_8174dbb8013be138d002706f87305d79
#
_entry.id   8174dbb8013be138d002706f87305d79
#
_cell.length_a   1.000
_cell.length_b   1.000
_cell.length_c   1.000
_cell.angle_alpha   90.00
_cell.angle_beta   90.00
_cell.angle_gamma   90.00
#
_symmetry.space_group_name_H-M   'P 1'
#
loop_
_entity.id
_entity.type
_entity.pdbx_description
1 polymer ?
#
loop_
_entity_poly.entity_id
_entity_poly.type
_entity_poly.pdbx_seq_one_letter_code
_entity_poly.pdbx_strand_id
1 'polypeptide(L)'
;MKLLVTGAAGFIGSYFTRYWLEHHPADEVVTLDALTYAGVRATVEELAGHPRHRFIEGSICDAAVVGQAMAGCELVVHFAAETHVDRSITNAAPFLRTNVEGTHTMLRCAAQSGVRRFVHMSTDEVCGPIVEGAHTESGPLRPRSPYAASKAAGDLLVFAHQETYQLPAVIVRCTNVYGPRQLPEKFVPLSITNALEDRLLPIYG
;
A
#
# COMPACT_ATOMS: atom_id res chain seq x y z
N MET A 1 4.30 -17.62 -12.40
CA MET A 1 4.84 -16.97 -11.20
C MET A 1 3.73 -16.85 -10.16
N LYS A 2 4.08 -16.85 -8.88
CA LYS A 2 3.11 -16.60 -7.80
C LYS A 2 3.49 -15.30 -7.07
N LEU A 3 2.52 -14.43 -6.83
CA LEU A 3 2.78 -13.16 -6.16
C LEU A 3 1.83 -12.93 -4.98
N LEU A 4 2.32 -12.18 -3.99
CA LEU A 4 1.53 -11.67 -2.87
C LEU A 4 1.25 -10.18 -3.09
N VAL A 5 -0.02 -9.80 -3.01
CA VAL A 5 -0.49 -8.40 -3.01
C VAL A 5 -1.11 -8.10 -1.67
N THR A 6 -0.59 -7.14 -0.92
CA THR A 6 -1.19 -6.68 0.34
C THR A 6 -1.98 -5.40 0.13
N GLY A 7 -3.01 -5.15 0.93
CA GLY A 7 -3.90 -4.00 0.73
C GLY A 7 -4.82 -4.16 -0.48
N ALA A 8 -5.15 -5.41 -0.84
CA ALA A 8 -5.86 -5.75 -2.06
C ALA A 8 -7.37 -5.42 -2.02
N ALA A 9 -7.95 -5.21 -0.84
CA ALA A 9 -9.32 -4.73 -0.68
C ALA A 9 -9.42 -3.20 -0.81
N GLY A 10 -8.29 -2.50 -0.77
CA GLY A 10 -8.19 -1.06 -0.97
C GLY A 10 -8.22 -0.65 -2.45
N PHE A 11 -8.30 0.65 -2.71
CA PHE A 11 -8.40 1.22 -4.05
C PHE A 11 -7.28 0.75 -4.99
N ILE A 12 -6.01 1.06 -4.70
CA ILE A 12 -4.89 0.77 -5.60
C ILE A 12 -4.65 -0.74 -5.71
N GLY A 13 -4.60 -1.44 -4.57
CA GLY A 13 -4.31 -2.89 -4.54
C GLY A 13 -5.34 -3.73 -5.28
N SER A 14 -6.62 -3.33 -5.25
CA SER A 14 -7.68 -4.03 -5.97
C SER A 14 -7.56 -3.88 -7.48
N TYR A 15 -7.21 -2.68 -7.96
CA TYR A 15 -6.93 -2.45 -9.38
C TYR A 15 -5.73 -3.24 -9.86
N PHE A 16 -4.63 -3.18 -9.11
CA PHE A 16 -3.43 -3.95 -9.43
C PHE A 16 -3.72 -5.45 -9.51
N THR A 17 -4.47 -6.01 -8.55
CA THR A 17 -4.81 -7.42 -8.51
C THR A 17 -5.58 -7.85 -9.77
N ARG A 18 -6.62 -7.08 -10.17
CA ARG A 18 -7.39 -7.37 -11.38
C ARG A 18 -6.56 -7.26 -12.64
N TYR A 19 -5.82 -6.15 -12.77
CA TYR A 19 -4.93 -5.94 -13.90
C TYR A 19 -3.96 -7.10 -14.07
N TRP A 20 -3.35 -7.57 -12.97
CA TRP A 20 -2.41 -8.67 -13.01
C TRP A 20 -3.05 -9.98 -13.45
N LEU A 21 -4.18 -10.34 -12.88
CA LEU A 21 -4.92 -11.55 -13.25
C LEU A 21 -5.38 -11.55 -14.71
N GLU A 22 -5.72 -10.40 -15.26
CA GLU A 22 -6.15 -10.22 -16.64
C GLU A 22 -4.99 -10.32 -17.63
N HIS A 23 -3.85 -9.67 -17.32
CA HIS A 23 -2.75 -9.54 -18.26
C HIS A 23 -1.65 -10.62 -18.11
N HIS A 24 -1.68 -11.37 -17.01
CA HIS A 24 -0.70 -12.44 -16.73
C HIS A 24 -1.41 -13.79 -16.50
N PRO A 25 -1.91 -14.45 -17.56
CA PRO A 25 -2.78 -15.63 -17.43
C PRO A 25 -2.10 -16.87 -16.86
N ALA A 26 -0.77 -16.90 -16.79
CA ALA A 26 0.00 -18.01 -16.20
C ALA A 26 0.32 -17.81 -14.72
N ASP A 27 -0.01 -16.66 -14.15
CA ASP A 27 0.39 -16.29 -12.79
C ASP A 27 -0.75 -16.51 -11.78
N GLU A 28 -0.36 -16.81 -10.53
CA GLU A 28 -1.25 -16.92 -9.38
C GLU A 28 -1.10 -15.70 -8.46
N VAL A 29 -2.20 -15.22 -7.91
CA VAL A 29 -2.21 -14.07 -7.00
C VAL A 29 -2.77 -14.47 -5.65
N VAL A 30 -1.98 -14.32 -4.60
CA VAL A 30 -2.44 -14.33 -3.22
C VAL A 30 -2.65 -12.89 -2.77
N THR A 31 -3.78 -12.59 -2.17
CA THR A 31 -4.06 -11.28 -1.62
C THR A 31 -4.22 -11.34 -0.11
N LEU A 32 -3.69 -10.34 0.59
CA LEU A 32 -3.78 -10.19 2.05
C LEU A 32 -4.32 -8.80 2.38
N ASP A 33 -5.40 -8.74 3.15
CA ASP A 33 -5.99 -7.49 3.62
C ASP A 33 -6.66 -7.68 4.97
N ALA A 34 -6.53 -6.71 5.85
CA ALA A 34 -7.14 -6.73 7.18
C ALA A 34 -8.58 -6.20 7.20
N LEU A 35 -9.09 -5.74 6.05
CA LEU A 35 -10.42 -5.15 5.90
C LEU A 35 -10.71 -4.05 6.93
N THR A 36 -9.72 -3.17 7.15
CA THR A 36 -9.88 -1.97 7.98
C THR A 36 -10.78 -0.95 7.26
N TYR A 37 -10.83 0.29 7.72
CA TYR A 37 -11.77 1.29 7.21
C TYR A 37 -11.72 1.52 5.68
N ALA A 38 -10.56 1.32 5.05
CA ALA A 38 -10.36 1.50 3.61
C ALA A 38 -10.48 0.21 2.80
N GLY A 39 -10.56 -0.94 3.46
CA GLY A 39 -10.72 -2.25 2.83
C GLY A 39 -12.18 -2.57 2.55
N VAL A 40 -12.57 -2.61 1.29
CA VAL A 40 -13.95 -2.92 0.86
C VAL A 40 -14.07 -4.41 0.55
N ARG A 41 -14.79 -5.15 1.40
CA ARG A 41 -14.98 -6.61 1.25
C ARG A 41 -15.52 -6.99 -0.14
N ALA A 42 -16.54 -6.29 -0.64
CA ALA A 42 -17.11 -6.54 -1.97
C ALA A 42 -16.05 -6.52 -3.09
N THR A 43 -15.00 -5.72 -2.93
CA THR A 43 -13.91 -5.61 -3.91
C THR A 43 -13.11 -6.91 -4.07
N VAL A 44 -12.91 -7.66 -2.99
CA VAL A 44 -12.22 -8.97 -3.05
C VAL A 44 -13.19 -10.10 -3.35
N GLU A 45 -14.47 -9.97 -2.97
CA GLU A 45 -15.53 -10.93 -3.29
C GLU A 45 -15.80 -11.02 -4.79
N GLU A 46 -15.58 -9.96 -5.56
CA GLU A 46 -15.67 -9.99 -7.03
C GLU A 46 -14.67 -10.99 -7.67
N LEU A 47 -13.60 -11.32 -6.96
CA LEU A 47 -12.62 -12.33 -7.37
C LEU A 47 -12.84 -13.69 -6.69
N ALA A 48 -13.93 -13.85 -5.94
CA ALA A 48 -14.26 -15.12 -5.30
C ALA A 48 -14.48 -16.21 -6.37
N GLY A 49 -13.84 -17.36 -6.17
CA GLY A 49 -13.90 -18.47 -7.14
C GLY A 49 -13.02 -18.31 -8.37
N HIS A 50 -12.27 -17.21 -8.52
CA HIS A 50 -11.30 -17.11 -9.60
C HIS A 50 -10.16 -18.14 -9.39
N PRO A 51 -9.90 -19.05 -10.36
CA PRO A 51 -9.05 -20.23 -10.16
C PRO A 51 -7.59 -19.92 -9.81
N ARG A 52 -7.12 -18.72 -10.10
CA ARG A 52 -5.75 -18.25 -9.86
C ARG A 52 -5.65 -17.19 -8.75
N HIS A 53 -6.74 -16.98 -8.00
CA HIS A 53 -6.78 -16.00 -6.92
C HIS A 53 -7.10 -16.67 -5.58
N ARG A 54 -6.38 -16.27 -4.53
CA ARG A 54 -6.66 -16.67 -3.15
C ARG A 54 -6.63 -15.44 -2.25
N PHE A 55 -7.72 -15.16 -1.57
CA PHE A 55 -7.80 -14.12 -0.56
C PHE A 55 -7.51 -14.68 0.84
N ILE A 56 -6.74 -13.93 1.63
CA ILE A 56 -6.48 -14.16 3.04
C ILE A 56 -6.87 -12.88 3.78
N GLU A 57 -7.79 -13.00 4.74
CA GLU A 57 -8.11 -11.93 5.66
C GLU A 57 -7.14 -11.95 6.82
N GLY A 58 -6.43 -10.83 7.05
CA GLY A 58 -5.48 -10.73 8.15
C GLY A 58 -4.59 -9.50 8.08
N SER A 59 -3.88 -9.27 9.18
CA SER A 59 -3.01 -8.10 9.34
C SER A 59 -1.59 -8.38 8.88
N ILE A 60 -0.96 -7.40 8.23
CA ILE A 60 0.47 -7.43 7.90
C ILE A 60 1.37 -7.34 9.14
N CYS A 61 0.82 -6.99 10.31
CA CYS A 61 1.54 -7.02 11.58
C CYS A 61 1.63 -8.43 12.19
N ASP A 62 0.85 -9.40 11.69
CA ASP A 62 0.88 -10.79 12.14
C ASP A 62 1.83 -11.60 11.27
N ALA A 63 2.98 -11.96 11.84
CA ALA A 63 4.03 -12.68 11.14
C ALA A 63 3.60 -14.10 10.68
N ALA A 64 2.71 -14.77 11.41
CA ALA A 64 2.23 -16.09 11.04
C ALA A 64 1.31 -16.01 9.81
N VAL A 65 0.41 -15.02 9.80
CA VAL A 65 -0.48 -14.75 8.65
C VAL A 65 0.33 -14.31 7.44
N VAL A 66 1.30 -13.41 7.60
CA VAL A 66 2.18 -12.97 6.52
C VAL A 66 2.99 -14.14 5.96
N GLY A 67 3.58 -14.97 6.80
CA GLY A 67 4.32 -16.16 6.37
C GLY A 67 3.45 -17.15 5.59
N GLN A 68 2.21 -17.37 6.02
CA GLN A 68 1.24 -18.21 5.31
C GLN A 68 0.87 -17.60 3.93
N ALA A 69 0.65 -16.29 3.88
CA ALA A 69 0.31 -15.60 2.64
C ALA A 69 1.46 -15.59 1.63
N MET A 70 2.70 -15.47 2.12
CA MET A 70 3.91 -15.35 1.32
C MET A 70 4.45 -16.70 0.84
N ALA A 71 3.94 -17.81 1.39
CA ALA A 71 4.44 -19.15 1.07
C ALA A 71 4.41 -19.45 -0.45
N GLY A 72 5.59 -19.69 -1.03
CA GLY A 72 5.80 -19.98 -2.44
C GLY A 72 5.63 -18.77 -3.37
N CYS A 73 5.48 -17.56 -2.85
CA CYS A 73 5.45 -16.35 -3.65
C CYS A 73 6.86 -15.92 -4.06
N GLU A 74 7.01 -15.55 -5.33
CA GLU A 74 8.26 -15.05 -5.91
C GLU A 74 8.33 -13.52 -5.90
N LEU A 75 7.17 -12.85 -5.95
CA LEU A 75 7.02 -11.41 -5.97
C LEU A 75 6.09 -10.97 -4.85
N VAL A 76 6.42 -9.86 -4.18
CA VAL A 76 5.56 -9.17 -3.21
C VAL A 76 5.30 -7.76 -3.70
N VAL A 77 4.03 -7.35 -3.74
CA VAL A 77 3.63 -5.97 -3.99
C VAL A 77 2.86 -5.47 -2.77
N HIS A 78 3.49 -4.57 -2.04
CA HIS A 78 3.04 -4.14 -0.72
C HIS A 78 2.32 -2.79 -0.79
N PHE A 79 0.97 -2.83 -0.87
CA PHE A 79 0.11 -1.65 -0.84
C PHE A 79 -0.54 -1.40 0.53
N ALA A 80 -0.60 -2.40 1.41
CA ALA A 80 -1.25 -2.25 2.71
C ALA A 80 -0.63 -1.13 3.55
N ALA A 81 -1.45 -0.15 3.91
CA ALA A 81 -1.05 1.00 4.70
C ALA A 81 -2.28 1.73 5.28
N GLU A 82 -2.11 2.42 6.39
CA GLU A 82 -2.99 3.51 6.79
C GLU A 82 -2.61 4.77 6.00
N THR A 83 -3.58 5.47 5.37
CA THR A 83 -3.29 6.48 4.32
C THR A 83 -3.94 7.84 4.50
N HIS A 84 -4.75 8.08 5.54
CA HIS A 84 -5.49 9.33 5.70
C HIS A 84 -4.72 10.33 6.55
N VAL A 85 -4.22 11.41 5.95
CA VAL A 85 -3.38 12.42 6.62
C VAL A 85 -4.06 13.00 7.86
N ASP A 86 -5.31 13.50 7.77
CA ASP A 86 -6.00 14.14 8.90
C ASP A 86 -6.22 13.16 10.07
N ARG A 87 -6.54 11.90 9.77
CA ARG A 87 -6.63 10.86 10.81
C ARG A 87 -5.28 10.63 11.49
N SER A 88 -4.18 10.73 10.75
CA SER A 88 -2.83 10.59 11.34
C SER A 88 -2.48 11.71 12.30
N ILE A 89 -2.99 12.92 12.04
CA ILE A 89 -2.80 14.09 12.93
C ILE A 89 -3.58 13.89 14.23
N THR A 90 -4.79 13.34 14.12
CA THR A 90 -5.64 13.09 15.30
C THR A 90 -5.14 11.89 16.12
N ASN A 91 -4.71 10.81 15.45
CA ASN A 91 -4.19 9.60 16.11
C ASN A 91 -3.17 8.89 15.21
N ALA A 92 -1.90 9.05 15.54
CA ALA A 92 -0.79 8.46 14.78
C ALA A 92 -0.57 6.96 15.06
N ALA A 93 -1.07 6.41 16.17
CA ALA A 93 -0.75 5.05 16.59
C ALA A 93 -1.09 3.96 15.57
N PRO A 94 -2.26 3.95 14.89
CA PRO A 94 -2.54 2.98 13.82
C PRO A 94 -1.54 3.07 12.65
N PHE A 95 -1.10 4.28 12.31
CA PHE A 95 -0.13 4.52 11.24
C PHE A 95 1.25 3.95 11.57
N LEU A 96 1.73 4.16 12.80
CA LEU A 96 2.99 3.59 13.25
C LEU A 96 2.91 2.06 13.25
N ARG A 97 1.83 1.50 13.78
CA ARG A 97 1.63 0.06 13.82
C ARG A 97 1.60 -0.55 12.40
N THR A 98 0.75 -0.03 11.52
CA THR A 98 0.58 -0.60 10.17
C THR A 98 1.76 -0.29 9.27
N ASN A 99 2.14 1.01 9.15
CA ASN A 99 3.11 1.44 8.14
C ASN A 99 4.56 1.18 8.56
N VAL A 100 4.85 1.06 9.86
CA VAL A 100 6.21 0.78 10.35
C VAL A 100 6.35 -0.67 10.78
N GLU A 101 5.62 -1.11 11.81
CA GLU A 101 5.74 -2.49 12.31
C GLU A 101 5.25 -3.51 11.28
N GLY A 102 4.13 -3.23 10.60
CA GLY A 102 3.61 -4.08 9.53
C GLY A 102 4.58 -4.19 8.36
N THR A 103 5.13 -3.06 7.89
CA THR A 103 6.15 -3.08 6.83
C THR A 103 7.40 -3.84 7.26
N HIS A 104 7.88 -3.66 8.50
CA HIS A 104 9.00 -4.44 9.03
C HIS A 104 8.70 -5.95 9.02
N THR A 105 7.50 -6.35 9.45
CA THR A 105 7.08 -7.76 9.42
C THR A 105 7.08 -8.33 8.00
N MET A 106 6.56 -7.57 7.04
CA MET A 106 6.57 -7.94 5.61
C MET A 106 7.99 -8.13 5.09
N LEU A 107 8.88 -7.19 5.35
CA LEU A 107 10.28 -7.23 4.90
C LEU A 107 11.05 -8.40 5.51
N ARG A 108 10.86 -8.66 6.81
CA ARG A 108 11.47 -9.79 7.50
C ARG A 108 11.02 -11.12 6.90
N CYS A 109 9.71 -11.30 6.69
CA CYS A 109 9.17 -12.51 6.06
C CYS A 109 9.67 -12.66 4.61
N ALA A 110 9.77 -11.55 3.86
CA ALA A 110 10.28 -11.56 2.49
C ALA A 110 11.75 -12.01 2.43
N ALA A 111 12.59 -11.50 3.31
CA ALA A 111 14.00 -11.93 3.41
C ALA A 111 14.13 -13.43 3.77
N GLN A 112 13.29 -13.92 4.69
CA GLN A 112 13.28 -15.32 5.08
C GLN A 112 12.75 -16.26 3.99
N SER A 113 11.79 -15.80 3.19
CA SER A 113 11.18 -16.59 2.12
C SER A 113 11.97 -16.56 0.82
N GLY A 114 12.99 -15.72 0.70
CA GLY A 114 13.82 -15.61 -0.49
C GLY A 114 13.07 -15.11 -1.73
N VAL A 115 12.15 -14.15 -1.54
CA VAL A 115 11.39 -13.57 -2.68
C VAL A 115 12.34 -12.92 -3.68
N ARG A 116 12.03 -13.03 -4.96
CA ARG A 116 12.84 -12.50 -6.07
C ARG A 116 12.71 -10.98 -6.20
N ARG A 117 11.60 -10.40 -5.74
CA ARG A 117 11.35 -8.96 -5.75
C ARG A 117 10.33 -8.57 -4.68
N PHE A 118 10.62 -7.50 -3.97
CA PHE A 118 9.68 -6.82 -3.07
C PHE A 118 9.45 -5.40 -3.57
N VAL A 119 8.20 -5.05 -3.87
CA VAL A 119 7.81 -3.70 -4.30
C VAL A 119 7.07 -3.03 -3.15
N HIS A 120 7.64 -1.97 -2.61
CA HIS A 120 7.03 -1.15 -1.56
C HIS A 120 6.36 0.09 -2.15
N MET A 121 5.04 0.19 -1.99
CA MET A 121 4.31 1.39 -2.37
C MET A 121 4.45 2.45 -1.27
N SER A 122 5.17 3.51 -1.60
CA SER A 122 5.37 4.70 -0.78
C SER A 122 4.59 5.88 -1.36
N THR A 123 4.96 7.09 -1.02
CA THR A 123 4.32 8.34 -1.42
C THR A 123 5.38 9.43 -1.62
N ASP A 124 5.09 10.40 -2.48
CA ASP A 124 5.89 11.62 -2.65
C ASP A 124 5.92 12.49 -1.37
N GLU A 125 4.90 12.38 -0.51
CA GLU A 125 4.83 13.11 0.75
C GLU A 125 6.02 12.85 1.69
N VAL A 126 6.72 11.72 1.52
CA VAL A 126 7.95 11.44 2.30
C VAL A 126 9.07 12.43 2.01
N CYS A 127 9.06 13.06 0.84
CA CYS A 127 10.07 14.05 0.42
C CYS A 127 9.75 15.47 0.94
N GLY A 128 8.50 15.72 1.34
CA GLY A 128 8.03 17.03 1.77
C GLY A 128 7.63 17.95 0.60
N PRO A 129 7.35 19.24 0.86
CA PRO A 129 6.89 20.17 -0.17
C PRO A 129 8.00 20.55 -1.14
N ILE A 130 7.64 20.75 -2.41
CA ILE A 130 8.51 21.33 -3.43
C ILE A 130 8.28 22.83 -3.42
N VAL A 131 9.33 23.61 -3.14
CA VAL A 131 9.30 25.08 -3.24
C VAL A 131 9.76 25.50 -4.63
N GLU A 132 10.86 24.89 -5.12
CA GLU A 132 11.42 25.11 -6.45
C GLU A 132 12.01 23.81 -6.99
N GLY A 133 11.97 23.60 -8.30
CA GLY A 133 12.56 22.44 -8.96
C GLY A 133 11.74 21.16 -8.84
N ALA A 134 12.40 20.05 -8.58
CA ALA A 134 11.79 18.73 -8.45
C ALA A 134 12.54 17.88 -7.41
N HIS A 135 11.84 16.94 -6.77
CA HIS A 135 12.48 15.90 -5.97
C HIS A 135 13.19 14.90 -6.88
N THR A 136 14.29 14.39 -6.40
CA THR A 136 15.02 13.26 -7.00
C THR A 136 14.85 12.02 -6.12
N GLU A 137 15.07 10.84 -6.69
CA GLU A 137 14.97 9.56 -5.96
C GLU A 137 15.94 9.46 -4.79
N SER A 138 17.12 10.11 -4.91
CA SER A 138 18.16 10.20 -3.87
C SER A 138 18.01 11.39 -2.93
N GLY A 139 16.96 12.20 -3.10
CA GLY A 139 16.72 13.38 -2.27
C GLY A 139 16.42 13.04 -0.81
N PRO A 140 16.60 14.00 0.11
CA PRO A 140 16.35 13.78 1.53
C PRO A 140 14.86 13.58 1.81
N LEU A 141 14.54 12.72 2.79
CA LEU A 141 13.20 12.55 3.31
C LEU A 141 12.90 13.67 4.32
N ARG A 142 11.80 14.44 4.07
CA ARG A 142 11.38 15.58 4.90
C ARG A 142 9.86 15.59 5.12
N PRO A 143 9.31 14.51 5.70
CA PRO A 143 7.86 14.36 5.88
C PRO A 143 7.29 15.46 6.77
N ARG A 144 6.05 15.90 6.48
CA ARG A 144 5.36 16.98 7.19
C ARG A 144 4.12 16.54 7.96
N SER A 145 3.76 15.27 7.92
CA SER A 145 2.62 14.70 8.67
C SER A 145 3.02 13.39 9.35
N PRO A 146 2.30 12.94 10.39
CA PRO A 146 2.53 11.63 11.00
C PRO A 146 2.37 10.48 9.99
N TYR A 147 1.41 10.59 9.04
CA TYR A 147 1.29 9.66 7.92
C TYR A 147 2.57 9.62 7.08
N ALA A 148 3.02 10.78 6.57
CA ALA A 148 4.21 10.86 5.74
C ALA A 148 5.46 10.37 6.50
N ALA A 149 5.58 10.69 7.80
CA ALA A 149 6.66 10.21 8.67
C ALA A 149 6.64 8.68 8.81
N SER A 150 5.46 8.07 8.98
CA SER A 150 5.33 6.60 9.06
C SER A 150 5.69 5.92 7.74
N LYS A 151 5.36 6.53 6.59
CA LYS A 151 5.75 6.02 5.27
C LYS A 151 7.26 6.18 5.03
N ALA A 152 7.85 7.32 5.43
CA ALA A 152 9.30 7.54 5.36
C ALA A 152 10.06 6.52 6.22
N ALA A 153 9.55 6.17 7.40
CA ALA A 153 10.11 5.10 8.23
C ALA A 153 10.05 3.75 7.51
N GLY A 154 8.96 3.45 6.79
CA GLY A 154 8.85 2.28 5.92
C GLY A 154 9.94 2.26 4.84
N ASP A 155 10.17 3.39 4.14
CA ASP A 155 11.23 3.52 3.14
C ASP A 155 12.62 3.23 3.75
N LEU A 156 12.91 3.80 4.93
CA LEU A 156 14.18 3.55 5.63
C LEU A 156 14.35 2.08 6.02
N LEU A 157 13.28 1.40 6.42
CA LEU A 157 13.32 -0.05 6.67
C LEU A 157 13.61 -0.84 5.40
N VAL A 158 13.05 -0.44 4.25
CA VAL A 158 13.37 -1.07 2.96
C VAL A 158 14.85 -0.90 2.63
N PHE A 159 15.41 0.31 2.74
CA PHE A 159 16.85 0.54 2.53
C PHE A 159 17.70 -0.31 3.46
N ALA A 160 17.38 -0.37 4.74
CA ALA A 160 18.11 -1.19 5.69
C ALA A 160 18.09 -2.69 5.32
N HIS A 161 16.94 -3.20 4.83
CA HIS A 161 16.83 -4.60 4.40
C HIS A 161 17.55 -4.88 3.08
N GLN A 162 17.60 -3.92 2.16
CA GLN A 162 18.43 -4.01 0.96
C GLN A 162 19.90 -4.18 1.31
N GLU A 163 20.42 -3.32 2.19
CA GLU A 163 21.84 -3.32 2.58
C GLU A 163 22.20 -4.52 3.47
N THR A 164 21.38 -4.80 4.48
CA THR A 164 21.72 -5.81 5.50
C THR A 164 21.46 -7.24 5.03
N TYR A 165 20.32 -7.44 4.37
CA TYR A 165 19.83 -8.78 3.98
C TYR A 165 19.88 -9.02 2.48
N GLN A 166 20.37 -8.06 1.69
CA GLN A 166 20.42 -8.11 0.23
C GLN A 166 19.03 -8.42 -0.38
N LEU A 167 17.96 -7.95 0.30
CA LEU A 167 16.59 -8.12 -0.19
C LEU A 167 16.42 -7.35 -1.50
N PRO A 168 16.02 -8.00 -2.61
CA PRO A 168 15.83 -7.31 -3.89
C PRO A 168 14.52 -6.50 -3.86
N ALA A 169 14.55 -5.36 -3.20
CA ALA A 169 13.40 -4.47 -3.01
C ALA A 169 13.46 -3.26 -3.94
N VAL A 170 12.28 -2.67 -4.21
CA VAL A 170 12.10 -1.40 -4.93
C VAL A 170 11.07 -0.57 -4.19
N ILE A 171 11.35 0.73 -4.04
CA ILE A 171 10.39 1.71 -3.49
C ILE A 171 9.76 2.47 -4.65
N VAL A 172 8.44 2.56 -4.65
CA VAL A 172 7.67 3.39 -5.59
C VAL A 172 7.04 4.53 -4.81
N ARG A 173 7.47 5.76 -5.06
CA ARG A 173 6.89 6.98 -4.47
C ARG A 173 5.94 7.58 -5.48
N CYS A 174 4.66 7.23 -5.38
CA CYS A 174 3.64 7.80 -6.25
C CYS A 174 3.15 9.16 -5.75
N THR A 175 2.74 10.01 -6.68
CA THR A 175 1.94 11.20 -6.41
C THR A 175 0.48 10.82 -6.18
N ASN A 176 -0.43 11.81 -6.11
CA ASN A 176 -1.85 11.54 -5.91
C ASN A 176 -2.43 10.71 -7.05
N VAL A 177 -3.03 9.58 -6.69
CA VAL A 177 -3.78 8.71 -7.60
C VAL A 177 -5.28 8.94 -7.42
N TYR A 178 -6.04 8.84 -8.51
CA TYR A 178 -7.49 8.92 -8.50
C TYR A 178 -8.10 7.94 -9.51
N GLY A 179 -9.35 7.58 -9.30
CA GLY A 179 -10.07 6.68 -10.21
C GLY A 179 -11.30 6.07 -9.57
N PRO A 180 -12.05 5.25 -10.33
CA PRO A 180 -13.19 4.51 -9.81
C PRO A 180 -12.82 3.68 -8.59
N ARG A 181 -13.76 3.49 -7.64
CA ARG A 181 -13.57 2.76 -6.36
C ARG A 181 -12.69 3.46 -5.32
N GLN A 182 -12.19 4.66 -5.61
CA GLN A 182 -11.54 5.46 -4.59
C GLN A 182 -12.59 5.92 -3.56
N LEU A 183 -12.25 5.84 -2.27
CA LEU A 183 -13.15 6.26 -1.20
C LEU A 183 -13.52 7.75 -1.34
N PRO A 184 -14.80 8.11 -1.08
CA PRO A 184 -15.31 9.48 -1.27
C PRO A 184 -14.73 10.50 -0.28
N GLU A 185 -13.89 10.10 0.67
CA GLU A 185 -13.15 11.00 1.55
C GLU A 185 -11.95 11.69 0.86
N LYS A 186 -11.54 11.22 -0.32
CA LYS A 186 -10.43 11.78 -1.08
C LYS A 186 -10.91 12.91 -1.99
N PHE A 187 -10.02 13.89 -2.24
CA PHE A 187 -10.36 15.16 -2.89
C PHE A 187 -11.19 15.01 -4.18
N VAL A 188 -10.72 14.20 -5.14
CA VAL A 188 -11.41 14.05 -6.45
C VAL A 188 -12.80 13.42 -6.30
N PRO A 189 -12.97 12.23 -5.68
CA PRO A 189 -14.31 11.65 -5.52
C PRO A 189 -15.21 12.48 -4.60
N LEU A 190 -14.68 13.12 -3.55
CA LEU A 190 -15.43 14.04 -2.70
C LEU A 190 -15.96 15.23 -3.49
N SER A 191 -15.12 15.84 -4.32
CA SER A 191 -15.52 16.97 -5.17
C SER A 191 -16.61 16.57 -6.17
N ILE A 192 -16.48 15.40 -6.79
CA ILE A 192 -17.51 14.88 -7.71
C ILE A 192 -18.84 14.66 -6.98
N THR A 193 -18.79 13.98 -5.83
CA THR A 193 -19.99 13.69 -5.04
C THR A 193 -20.67 14.99 -4.58
N ASN A 194 -19.91 15.94 -4.05
CA ASN A 194 -20.45 17.21 -3.62
C ASN A 194 -21.06 18.01 -4.79
N ALA A 195 -20.41 18.02 -5.95
CA ALA A 195 -20.93 18.70 -7.13
C ALA A 195 -22.25 18.06 -7.64
N LEU A 196 -22.37 16.74 -7.59
CA LEU A 196 -23.61 16.03 -7.96
C LEU A 196 -24.76 16.28 -6.98
N GLU A 197 -24.45 16.60 -5.72
CA GLU A 197 -25.42 16.86 -4.65
C GLU A 197 -25.63 18.36 -4.38
N ASP A 198 -25.14 19.26 -5.26
CA ASP A 198 -25.17 20.71 -5.09
C ASP A 198 -24.59 21.21 -3.75
N ARG A 199 -23.58 20.50 -3.22
CA ARG A 199 -22.86 20.86 -2.00
C ARG A 199 -21.61 21.68 -2.31
N LEU A 200 -21.15 22.48 -1.33
CA LEU A 200 -19.90 23.22 -1.43
C LEU A 200 -18.71 22.30 -1.60
N LEU A 201 -17.79 22.67 -2.48
CA LEU A 201 -16.52 21.97 -2.66
C LEU A 201 -15.53 22.41 -1.55
N PRO A 202 -14.91 21.47 -0.82
CA PRO A 202 -13.89 21.83 0.17
C PRO A 202 -12.62 22.32 -0.56
N ILE A 203 -12.16 23.52 -0.18
CA ILE A 203 -10.86 24.04 -0.61
C ILE A 203 -9.96 24.04 0.60
N TYR A 204 -8.89 23.27 0.52
CA TYR A 204 -7.85 23.23 1.55
C TYR A 204 -6.79 24.28 1.18
N GLY A 205 -6.55 25.23 2.07
CA GLY A 205 -5.53 26.28 1.92
C GLY A 205 -4.26 25.98 2.70
#